data_bc60f32fc414218bd05cae1a7813ca1b
#
_entry.id   bc60f32fc414218bd05cae1a7813ca1b
#
_cell.length_a   1.000
_cell.length_b   1.000
_cell.length_c   1.000
_cell.angle_alpha   90.00
_cell.angle_beta   90.00
_cell.angle_gamma   90.00
#
_symmetry.space_group_name_H-M   'P 1'
#
loop_
_entity.id
_entity.type
_entity.pdbx_description
1 polymer ?
#
loop_
_entity_poly.entity_id
_entity_poly.type
_entity_poly.pdbx_seq_one_letter_code
_entity_poly.pdbx_strand_id
1 'polypeptide(L)'
;METTIAAISTAMSASGIGIVRISGENAMDVISRVYRSKGGKKKIKEVPTHTIHYGYIYDGEELVDEVLVMIMHAPRTFTGEDTVEIDCHGGVFAMQRVLETVLKNGAEIAEPGEFTKRAFLNGRMDLSQAEAVMDVIQAKNEYALRSSMDQLRGSVQKAIREIREKLIYHIAYIESALDDPEHISLDGYPQELLEVVDNEQKEVKRLLKNSFDGKMIQEGIQTVILGKPNAGKSSLLNLLIGENRAIVTDIAGTTRDILEEYITLHGISLKIIDTDGIRETKDIVEKIGVDRAREMAQKADLILYVVDSSVPLDENDEEIMAMLAGKKAIILYNKTDLQPVIQPELLKEKTGHPVIPISAKEEKGITELEEQIKEMFFGGEISFNDEVYITNARHKAALEEADKSLDLVRNSIEMGMPEDFFSIDLMNAYENLGKILGESVGEDLVNEIFSKFCMGK
;
A
#
# COMPACT_ATOMS: atom_id res chain seq x y z
N MET A 1 -11.25 20.02 -16.76
CA MET A 1 -11.01 19.05 -17.84
C MET A 1 -12.21 19.02 -18.73
N GLU A 2 -12.01 19.01 -20.05
CA GLU A 2 -13.12 19.16 -21.00
C GLU A 2 -13.88 17.88 -21.31
N THR A 3 -13.31 16.68 -21.02
CA THR A 3 -13.90 15.39 -21.39
C THR A 3 -14.70 14.78 -20.26
N THR A 4 -15.84 14.16 -20.60
CA THR A 4 -16.62 13.34 -19.67
C THR A 4 -16.22 11.88 -19.87
N ILE A 5 -15.81 11.22 -18.79
CA ILE A 5 -15.29 9.86 -18.80
C ILE A 5 -16.28 8.85 -18.21
N ALA A 6 -16.15 7.60 -18.63
CA ALA A 6 -16.93 6.50 -18.07
C ALA A 6 -16.11 5.22 -17.98
N ALA A 7 -16.36 4.42 -16.94
CA ALA A 7 -15.80 3.07 -16.80
C ALA A 7 -16.68 2.18 -15.92
N ILE A 8 -16.45 0.86 -16.00
CA ILE A 8 -16.99 -0.10 -15.05
C ILE A 8 -16.13 -0.01 -13.77
N SER A 9 -16.80 0.28 -12.64
CA SER A 9 -16.14 0.49 -11.33
C SER A 9 -16.19 -0.73 -10.40
N THR A 10 -16.85 -1.80 -10.79
CA THR A 10 -16.89 -3.08 -10.08
C THR A 10 -16.02 -4.13 -10.77
N ALA A 11 -15.73 -5.23 -10.09
CA ALA A 11 -14.98 -6.33 -10.68
C ALA A 11 -15.68 -6.90 -11.92
N MET A 12 -14.89 -7.26 -12.95
CA MET A 12 -15.37 -7.87 -14.21
C MET A 12 -15.62 -9.38 -14.01
N SER A 13 -16.53 -9.70 -13.11
CA SER A 13 -16.98 -11.08 -12.81
C SER A 13 -18.49 -11.10 -12.62
N ALA A 14 -19.11 -12.26 -12.81
CA ALA A 14 -20.54 -12.41 -12.59
C ALA A 14 -20.90 -12.14 -11.12
N SER A 15 -21.75 -11.14 -10.89
CA SER A 15 -22.20 -10.68 -9.57
C SER A 15 -23.67 -10.24 -9.62
N GLY A 16 -24.26 -9.93 -8.47
CA GLY A 16 -25.64 -9.42 -8.43
C GLY A 16 -25.78 -8.00 -8.99
N ILE A 17 -24.76 -7.16 -8.82
CA ILE A 17 -24.76 -5.74 -9.23
C ILE A 17 -23.42 -5.40 -9.87
N GLY A 18 -23.48 -4.62 -10.96
CA GLY A 18 -22.35 -3.97 -11.59
C GLY A 18 -22.57 -2.46 -11.61
N ILE A 19 -21.50 -1.67 -11.51
CA ILE A 19 -21.55 -0.22 -11.50
C ILE A 19 -20.78 0.34 -12.69
N VAL A 20 -21.44 1.14 -13.52
CA VAL A 20 -20.81 1.99 -14.53
C VAL A 20 -20.83 3.42 -14.01
N ARG A 21 -19.63 4.01 -13.86
CA ARG A 21 -19.46 5.40 -13.37
C ARG A 21 -19.18 6.33 -14.53
N ILE A 22 -19.77 7.52 -14.47
CA ILE A 22 -19.55 8.64 -15.40
C ILE A 22 -19.11 9.84 -14.58
N SER A 23 -18.09 10.58 -15.02
CA SER A 23 -17.65 11.81 -14.36
C SER A 23 -17.26 12.86 -15.40
N GLY A 24 -17.60 14.11 -15.15
CA GLY A 24 -17.26 15.24 -15.99
C GLY A 24 -18.40 16.21 -16.19
N GLU A 25 -18.11 17.33 -16.84
CA GLU A 25 -19.06 18.44 -17.05
C GLU A 25 -20.35 18.00 -17.77
N ASN A 26 -20.26 17.05 -18.70
CA ASN A 26 -21.39 16.55 -19.47
C ASN A 26 -22.01 15.26 -18.92
N ALA A 27 -21.67 14.84 -17.69
CA ALA A 27 -22.17 13.58 -17.12
C ALA A 27 -23.70 13.54 -17.05
N MET A 28 -24.34 14.67 -16.69
CA MET A 28 -25.81 14.79 -16.65
C MET A 28 -26.43 14.77 -18.04
N ASP A 29 -25.73 15.27 -19.04
CA ASP A 29 -26.20 15.21 -20.44
C ASP A 29 -26.16 13.80 -20.99
N VAL A 30 -25.06 13.08 -20.74
CA VAL A 30 -24.90 11.68 -21.16
C VAL A 30 -26.00 10.81 -20.57
N ILE A 31 -26.18 10.84 -19.23
CA ILE A 31 -27.19 10.00 -18.59
C ILE A 31 -28.61 10.35 -19.06
N SER A 32 -28.90 11.62 -19.34
CA SER A 32 -30.21 12.04 -19.80
C SER A 32 -30.62 11.50 -21.18
N ARG A 33 -29.63 11.14 -22.02
CA ARG A 33 -29.85 10.58 -23.35
C ARG A 33 -30.18 9.09 -23.29
N VAL A 34 -29.67 8.37 -22.31
CA VAL A 34 -29.79 6.91 -22.24
C VAL A 34 -30.77 6.42 -21.17
N TYR A 35 -31.08 7.22 -20.16
CA TYR A 35 -31.93 6.84 -19.03
C TYR A 35 -33.42 7.24 -19.30
N ARG A 36 -34.32 6.31 -19.02
CA ARG A 36 -35.77 6.55 -18.99
C ARG A 36 -36.38 6.10 -17.66
N SER A 37 -37.05 7.01 -16.94
CA SER A 37 -37.72 6.66 -15.69
C SER A 37 -38.97 5.78 -15.96
N LYS A 38 -39.32 4.90 -15.00
CA LYS A 38 -40.49 4.00 -15.12
C LYS A 38 -41.81 4.71 -15.43
N GLY A 39 -41.96 5.97 -15.06
CA GLY A 39 -43.18 6.76 -15.36
C GLY A 39 -43.02 7.74 -16.53
N GLY A 40 -41.88 7.78 -17.22
CA GLY A 40 -41.63 8.62 -18.40
C GLY A 40 -41.62 10.13 -18.17
N LYS A 41 -41.84 10.60 -16.92
CA LYS A 41 -42.07 12.04 -16.63
C LYS A 41 -40.88 12.70 -15.92
N LYS A 42 -39.89 11.93 -15.47
CA LYS A 42 -38.80 12.48 -14.61
C LYS A 42 -37.61 12.93 -15.46
N LYS A 43 -37.26 14.20 -15.38
CA LYS A 43 -36.08 14.76 -16.01
C LYS A 43 -34.88 14.58 -15.08
N ILE A 44 -34.02 13.64 -15.41
CA ILE A 44 -32.88 13.24 -14.55
C ILE A 44 -31.92 14.39 -14.28
N LYS A 45 -31.80 15.37 -15.17
CA LYS A 45 -30.94 16.55 -14.98
C LYS A 45 -31.43 17.52 -13.90
N GLU A 46 -32.70 17.48 -13.55
CA GLU A 46 -33.33 18.46 -12.63
C GLU A 46 -33.46 17.87 -11.21
N VAL A 47 -32.94 16.67 -10.96
CA VAL A 47 -33.06 16.01 -9.66
C VAL A 47 -32.01 16.55 -8.66
N PRO A 48 -32.30 16.52 -7.36
CA PRO A 48 -31.34 16.90 -6.35
C PRO A 48 -30.11 15.98 -6.34
N THR A 49 -28.97 16.53 -5.92
CA THR A 49 -27.74 15.75 -5.70
C THR A 49 -27.93 14.67 -4.63
N HIS A 50 -27.16 13.59 -4.72
CA HIS A 50 -27.19 12.44 -3.80
C HIS A 50 -28.57 11.76 -3.74
N THR A 51 -29.19 11.58 -4.90
CA THR A 51 -30.48 10.88 -5.02
C THR A 51 -30.37 9.70 -5.97
N ILE A 52 -31.17 8.66 -5.70
CA ILE A 52 -31.22 7.41 -6.47
C ILE A 52 -32.53 7.33 -7.22
N HIS A 53 -32.45 6.89 -8.48
CA HIS A 53 -33.58 6.86 -9.41
C HIS A 53 -33.67 5.51 -10.10
N TYR A 54 -34.80 4.84 -9.91
CA TYR A 54 -35.15 3.60 -10.60
C TYR A 54 -35.63 3.87 -12.02
N GLY A 55 -35.12 3.11 -12.98
CA GLY A 55 -35.53 3.20 -14.38
C GLY A 55 -34.80 2.20 -15.27
N TYR A 56 -34.60 2.60 -16.51
CA TYR A 56 -34.10 1.74 -17.58
C TYR A 56 -33.03 2.46 -18.40
N ILE A 57 -32.03 1.72 -18.88
CA ILE A 57 -31.07 2.21 -19.89
C ILE A 57 -31.53 1.73 -21.27
N TYR A 58 -31.46 2.65 -22.22
CA TYR A 58 -31.82 2.41 -23.63
C TYR A 58 -30.66 2.81 -24.56
N ASP A 59 -30.39 1.97 -25.56
CA ASP A 59 -29.58 2.30 -26.75
C ASP A 59 -30.54 2.58 -27.91
N GLY A 60 -30.84 3.86 -28.13
CA GLY A 60 -31.93 4.24 -29.02
C GLY A 60 -33.30 3.79 -28.49
N GLU A 61 -33.92 2.82 -29.16
CA GLU A 61 -35.18 2.21 -28.73
C GLU A 61 -34.99 0.83 -28.06
N GLU A 62 -33.80 0.28 -28.09
CA GLU A 62 -33.48 -1.02 -27.49
C GLU A 62 -33.31 -0.87 -25.96
N LEU A 63 -34.07 -1.65 -25.20
CA LEU A 63 -33.89 -1.78 -23.75
C LEU A 63 -32.63 -2.56 -23.47
N VAL A 64 -31.66 -1.90 -22.79
CA VAL A 64 -30.38 -2.51 -22.43
C VAL A 64 -30.46 -3.17 -21.06
N ASP A 65 -30.91 -2.42 -20.05
CA ASP A 65 -31.01 -2.96 -18.67
C ASP A 65 -31.98 -2.17 -17.80
N GLU A 66 -32.44 -2.78 -16.72
CA GLU A 66 -33.18 -2.18 -15.61
C GLU A 66 -32.22 -1.79 -14.52
N VAL A 67 -32.21 -0.51 -14.08
CA VAL A 67 -31.15 0.07 -13.31
C VAL A 67 -31.60 0.97 -12.16
N LEU A 68 -30.68 1.18 -11.19
CA LEU A 68 -30.73 2.34 -10.31
C LEU A 68 -29.65 3.33 -10.75
N VAL A 69 -30.01 4.60 -10.85
CA VAL A 69 -29.08 5.67 -11.22
C VAL A 69 -28.89 6.61 -10.05
N MET A 70 -27.67 6.75 -9.57
CA MET A 70 -27.29 7.70 -8.53
C MET A 70 -26.76 8.98 -9.20
N ILE A 71 -27.29 10.13 -8.77
CA ILE A 71 -26.93 11.46 -9.27
C ILE A 71 -26.19 12.23 -8.18
N MET A 72 -25.00 12.72 -8.52
CA MET A 72 -24.14 13.50 -7.63
C MET A 72 -23.63 14.74 -8.36
N HIS A 73 -24.01 15.93 -7.89
CA HIS A 73 -23.58 17.20 -8.48
C HIS A 73 -22.31 17.73 -7.80
N ALA A 74 -21.43 18.30 -8.61
CA ALA A 74 -20.25 19.00 -8.16
C ALA A 74 -20.58 20.09 -7.10
N PRO A 75 -19.65 20.43 -6.20
CA PRO A 75 -18.33 19.85 -6.00
C PRO A 75 -18.30 18.65 -5.01
N ARG A 76 -19.45 18.27 -4.42
CA ARG A 76 -19.54 17.22 -3.38
C ARG A 76 -19.64 15.82 -3.99
N THR A 77 -18.63 15.42 -4.76
CA THR A 77 -18.51 14.12 -5.42
C THR A 77 -17.10 13.55 -5.20
N PHE A 78 -16.84 12.35 -5.67
CA PHE A 78 -15.50 11.74 -5.56
C PHE A 78 -14.45 12.50 -6.38
N THR A 79 -14.78 12.88 -7.62
CA THR A 79 -13.87 13.59 -8.52
C THR A 79 -13.89 15.12 -8.35
N GLY A 80 -14.88 15.67 -7.62
CA GLY A 80 -15.18 17.11 -7.61
C GLY A 80 -15.99 17.58 -8.82
N GLU A 81 -16.27 16.68 -9.79
CA GLU A 81 -17.08 16.94 -10.99
C GLU A 81 -18.50 16.37 -10.84
N ASP A 82 -19.42 16.70 -11.74
CA ASP A 82 -20.69 15.99 -11.82
C ASP A 82 -20.45 14.49 -12.06
N THR A 83 -21.03 13.66 -11.22
CA THR A 83 -20.81 12.21 -11.24
C THR A 83 -22.14 11.47 -11.26
N VAL A 84 -22.20 10.43 -12.09
CA VAL A 84 -23.33 9.52 -12.18
C VAL A 84 -22.85 8.09 -11.98
N GLU A 85 -23.54 7.32 -11.16
CA GLU A 85 -23.35 5.87 -11.07
C GLU A 85 -24.62 5.17 -11.54
N ILE A 86 -24.43 4.19 -12.43
CA ILE A 86 -25.48 3.34 -12.97
C ILE A 86 -25.29 1.96 -12.37
N ASP A 87 -26.13 1.59 -11.41
CA ASP A 87 -26.18 0.26 -10.82
C ASP A 87 -27.02 -0.64 -11.74
N CYS A 88 -26.35 -1.46 -12.52
CA CYS A 88 -26.94 -2.40 -13.47
C CYS A 88 -26.79 -3.85 -12.98
N HIS A 89 -27.37 -4.82 -13.71
CA HIS A 89 -27.11 -6.22 -13.42
C HIS A 89 -25.63 -6.56 -13.61
N GLY A 90 -25.05 -7.32 -12.66
CA GLY A 90 -23.62 -7.60 -12.56
C GLY A 90 -23.10 -8.69 -13.50
N GLY A 91 -23.81 -8.97 -14.60
CA GLY A 91 -23.30 -9.80 -15.68
C GLY A 91 -22.25 -9.05 -16.50
N VAL A 92 -21.11 -9.67 -16.79
CA VAL A 92 -20.03 -9.03 -17.57
C VAL A 92 -20.53 -8.41 -18.86
N PHE A 93 -21.36 -9.13 -19.60
CA PHE A 93 -21.93 -8.66 -20.86
C PHE A 93 -22.94 -7.51 -20.65
N ALA A 94 -23.75 -7.54 -19.58
CA ALA A 94 -24.69 -6.47 -19.26
C ALA A 94 -23.94 -5.17 -18.93
N MET A 95 -22.91 -5.23 -18.07
CA MET A 95 -22.07 -4.08 -17.73
C MET A 95 -21.38 -3.49 -18.98
N GLN A 96 -20.85 -4.34 -19.87
CA GLN A 96 -20.25 -3.89 -21.13
C GLN A 96 -21.26 -3.18 -22.04
N ARG A 97 -22.48 -3.72 -22.18
CA ARG A 97 -23.55 -3.08 -22.99
C ARG A 97 -23.97 -1.74 -22.41
N VAL A 98 -24.07 -1.60 -21.08
CA VAL A 98 -24.36 -0.31 -20.43
C VAL A 98 -23.23 0.68 -20.69
N LEU A 99 -21.97 0.27 -20.51
CA LEU A 99 -20.81 1.13 -20.78
C LEU A 99 -20.76 1.57 -22.24
N GLU A 100 -20.90 0.64 -23.21
CA GLU A 100 -20.94 0.96 -24.63
C GLU A 100 -22.05 1.99 -24.97
N THR A 101 -23.23 1.84 -24.36
CA THR A 101 -24.34 2.76 -24.55
C THR A 101 -23.98 4.17 -24.04
N VAL A 102 -23.31 4.26 -22.88
CA VAL A 102 -22.84 5.53 -22.33
C VAL A 102 -21.79 6.19 -23.22
N LEU A 103 -20.82 5.40 -23.72
CA LEU A 103 -19.76 5.89 -24.62
C LEU A 103 -20.32 6.40 -25.94
N LYS A 104 -21.26 5.69 -26.57
CA LYS A 104 -21.96 6.14 -27.78
C LYS A 104 -22.71 7.47 -27.61
N ASN A 105 -23.07 7.80 -26.36
CA ASN A 105 -23.83 8.99 -26.03
C ASN A 105 -22.99 10.15 -25.47
N GLY A 106 -21.67 10.11 -25.66
CA GLY A 106 -20.78 11.26 -25.47
C GLY A 106 -19.88 11.21 -24.26
N ALA A 107 -19.71 10.06 -23.63
CA ALA A 107 -18.60 9.81 -22.73
C ALA A 107 -17.42 9.17 -23.47
N GLU A 108 -16.22 9.33 -22.93
CA GLU A 108 -15.01 8.64 -23.37
C GLU A 108 -14.64 7.55 -22.35
N ILE A 109 -13.90 6.54 -22.79
CA ILE A 109 -13.42 5.51 -21.88
C ILE A 109 -12.38 6.11 -20.92
N ALA A 110 -12.56 5.91 -19.62
CA ALA A 110 -11.60 6.36 -18.64
C ALA A 110 -10.29 5.58 -18.71
N GLU A 111 -9.17 6.25 -18.48
CA GLU A 111 -7.88 5.63 -18.26
C GLU A 111 -7.81 4.98 -16.87
N PRO A 112 -6.85 4.05 -16.62
CA PRO A 112 -6.58 3.55 -15.26
C PRO A 112 -6.33 4.70 -14.28
N GLY A 113 -7.00 4.69 -13.13
CA GLY A 113 -6.85 5.72 -12.09
C GLY A 113 -7.40 7.10 -12.41
N GLU A 114 -8.07 7.30 -13.55
CA GLU A 114 -8.44 8.64 -14.01
C GLU A 114 -9.42 9.36 -13.08
N PHE A 115 -10.35 8.66 -12.45
CA PHE A 115 -11.27 9.29 -11.48
C PHE A 115 -10.50 9.82 -10.25
N THR A 116 -9.54 9.06 -9.74
CA THR A 116 -8.72 9.50 -8.60
C THR A 116 -7.75 10.61 -9.01
N LYS A 117 -7.19 10.54 -10.23
CA LYS A 117 -6.37 11.61 -10.81
C LYS A 117 -7.16 12.93 -10.90
N ARG A 118 -8.42 12.89 -11.36
CA ARG A 118 -9.31 14.06 -11.39
C ARG A 118 -9.61 14.60 -10.00
N ALA A 119 -9.85 13.71 -9.01
CA ALA A 119 -10.02 14.10 -7.62
C ALA A 119 -8.80 14.84 -7.06
N PHE A 120 -7.58 14.39 -7.39
CA PHE A 120 -6.32 15.06 -7.06
C PHE A 120 -6.19 16.41 -7.77
N LEU A 121 -6.38 16.45 -9.08
CA LEU A 121 -6.25 17.68 -9.89
C LEU A 121 -7.28 18.74 -9.51
N ASN A 122 -8.48 18.33 -9.09
CA ASN A 122 -9.54 19.21 -8.60
C ASN A 122 -9.35 19.60 -7.11
N GLY A 123 -8.22 19.24 -6.49
CA GLY A 123 -7.86 19.64 -5.12
C GLY A 123 -8.71 18.98 -4.03
N ARG A 124 -9.48 17.93 -4.35
CA ARG A 124 -10.28 17.20 -3.36
C ARG A 124 -9.41 16.39 -2.40
N MET A 125 -8.30 15.90 -2.87
CA MET A 125 -7.30 15.14 -2.10
C MET A 125 -5.90 15.47 -2.61
N ASP A 126 -4.89 15.30 -1.78
CA ASP A 126 -3.50 15.36 -2.20
C ASP A 126 -3.01 14.00 -2.74
N LEU A 127 -1.76 13.97 -3.23
CA LEU A 127 -1.21 12.78 -3.85
C LEU A 127 -1.05 11.62 -2.84
N SER A 128 -0.72 11.91 -1.57
CA SER A 128 -0.61 10.86 -0.54
C SER A 128 -1.96 10.21 -0.25
N GLN A 129 -3.04 11.00 -0.24
CA GLN A 129 -4.41 10.49 -0.08
C GLN A 129 -4.87 9.72 -1.34
N ALA A 130 -4.48 10.18 -2.53
CA ALA A 130 -4.78 9.49 -3.79
C ALA A 130 -4.13 8.09 -3.83
N GLU A 131 -2.86 7.98 -3.46
CA GLU A 131 -2.17 6.69 -3.35
C GLU A 131 -2.84 5.77 -2.31
N ALA A 132 -3.29 6.33 -1.18
CA ALA A 132 -4.00 5.58 -0.15
C ALA A 132 -5.32 4.95 -0.64
N VAL A 133 -5.96 5.48 -1.69
CA VAL A 133 -7.14 4.85 -2.30
C VAL A 133 -6.80 3.45 -2.82
N MET A 134 -5.65 3.29 -3.47
CA MET A 134 -5.19 1.98 -3.95
C MET A 134 -4.76 1.07 -2.80
N ASP A 135 -4.08 1.63 -1.80
CA ASP A 135 -3.64 0.89 -0.63
C ASP A 135 -4.84 0.29 0.14
N VAL A 136 -5.95 1.03 0.26
CA VAL A 136 -7.21 0.54 0.85
C VAL A 136 -7.79 -0.63 0.04
N ILE A 137 -7.77 -0.54 -1.30
CA ILE A 137 -8.31 -1.58 -2.19
C ILE A 137 -7.44 -2.85 -2.14
N GLN A 138 -6.13 -2.68 -2.04
CA GLN A 138 -5.16 -3.77 -2.07
C GLN A 138 -4.80 -4.32 -0.69
N ALA A 139 -5.33 -3.74 0.39
CA ALA A 139 -5.04 -4.14 1.75
C ALA A 139 -5.36 -5.64 1.97
N LYS A 140 -4.37 -6.40 2.46
CA LYS A 140 -4.45 -7.85 2.64
C LYS A 140 -4.64 -8.27 4.09
N ASN A 141 -4.57 -7.31 5.01
CA ASN A 141 -4.76 -7.51 6.43
C ASN A 141 -5.39 -6.27 7.08
N GLU A 142 -5.85 -6.43 8.32
CA GLU A 142 -6.52 -5.37 9.06
C GLU A 142 -5.59 -4.17 9.34
N TYR A 143 -4.32 -4.43 9.58
CA TYR A 143 -3.34 -3.37 9.84
C TYR A 143 -3.05 -2.52 8.61
N ALA A 144 -2.89 -3.16 7.44
CA ALA A 144 -2.75 -2.46 6.17
C ALA A 144 -3.99 -1.61 5.87
N LEU A 145 -5.18 -2.18 6.04
CA LEU A 145 -6.43 -1.45 5.83
C LEU A 145 -6.54 -0.23 6.76
N ARG A 146 -6.23 -0.38 8.05
CA ARG A 146 -6.28 0.71 9.03
C ARG A 146 -5.28 1.81 8.70
N SER A 147 -4.02 1.45 8.44
CA SER A 147 -2.97 2.40 8.05
C SER A 147 -3.36 3.18 6.78
N SER A 148 -3.85 2.48 5.75
CA SER A 148 -4.31 3.11 4.50
C SER A 148 -5.52 4.03 4.71
N MET A 149 -6.45 3.66 5.60
CA MET A 149 -7.60 4.50 5.95
C MET A 149 -7.18 5.77 6.70
N ASP A 150 -6.19 5.69 7.60
CA ASP A 150 -5.66 6.85 8.31
C ASP A 150 -4.91 7.78 7.34
N GLN A 151 -4.14 7.23 6.40
CA GLN A 151 -3.51 7.99 5.33
C GLN A 151 -4.55 8.65 4.41
N LEU A 152 -5.60 7.95 4.02
CA LEU A 152 -6.71 8.50 3.23
C LEU A 152 -7.43 9.64 3.96
N ARG A 153 -7.50 9.61 5.29
CA ARG A 153 -8.02 10.69 6.13
C ARG A 153 -7.06 11.87 6.30
N GLY A 154 -5.84 11.77 5.77
CA GLY A 154 -4.86 12.86 5.74
C GLY A 154 -3.85 12.84 6.89
N SER A 155 -3.58 11.72 7.53
CA SER A 155 -2.57 11.63 8.61
C SER A 155 -1.18 12.03 8.11
N VAL A 156 -0.76 11.53 6.93
CA VAL A 156 0.51 11.91 6.30
C VAL A 156 0.49 13.38 5.88
N GLN A 157 -0.59 13.83 5.24
CA GLN A 157 -0.76 15.23 4.84
C GLN A 157 -0.56 16.17 6.02
N LYS A 158 -1.21 15.90 7.14
CA LYS A 158 -1.14 16.73 8.36
C LYS A 158 0.29 16.79 8.88
N ALA A 159 0.95 15.65 9.05
CA ALA A 159 2.32 15.57 9.56
C ALA A 159 3.31 16.35 8.67
N ILE A 160 3.21 16.19 7.35
CA ILE A 160 4.07 16.90 6.40
C ILE A 160 3.79 18.39 6.38
N ARG A 161 2.52 18.83 6.43
CA ARG A 161 2.17 20.24 6.46
C ARG A 161 2.68 20.95 7.72
N GLU A 162 2.57 20.32 8.89
CA GLU A 162 3.06 20.87 10.15
C GLU A 162 4.58 21.18 10.10
N ILE A 163 5.37 20.27 9.52
CA ILE A 163 6.81 20.52 9.30
C ILE A 163 7.01 21.65 8.31
N ARG A 164 6.34 21.61 7.16
CA ARG A 164 6.49 22.62 6.09
C ARG A 164 6.06 24.02 6.51
N GLU A 165 5.02 24.16 7.33
CA GLU A 165 4.58 25.47 7.85
C GLU A 165 5.67 26.13 8.69
N LYS A 166 6.41 25.36 9.46
CA LYS A 166 7.54 25.89 10.23
C LYS A 166 8.71 26.27 9.31
N LEU A 167 9.06 25.39 8.36
CA LEU A 167 10.16 25.68 7.42
C LEU A 167 9.89 26.93 6.59
N ILE A 168 8.69 27.08 6.01
CA ILE A 168 8.36 28.25 5.18
C ILE A 168 8.35 29.55 5.97
N TYR A 169 7.96 29.50 7.27
CA TYR A 169 8.04 30.66 8.14
C TYR A 169 9.49 31.16 8.26
N HIS A 170 10.43 30.26 8.53
CA HIS A 170 11.85 30.62 8.68
C HIS A 170 12.50 31.01 7.36
N ILE A 171 12.14 30.40 6.24
CA ILE A 171 12.56 30.81 4.90
C ILE A 171 12.10 32.26 4.65
N ALA A 172 10.82 32.55 4.85
CA ALA A 172 10.28 33.88 4.64
C ALA A 172 10.92 34.94 5.57
N TYR A 173 11.25 34.57 6.82
CA TYR A 173 11.93 35.43 7.75
C TYR A 173 13.35 35.79 7.27
N ILE A 174 14.14 34.78 6.85
CA ILE A 174 15.50 34.96 6.34
C ILE A 174 15.46 35.85 5.07
N GLU A 175 14.62 35.54 4.10
CA GLU A 175 14.48 36.32 2.86
C GLU A 175 14.10 37.76 3.16
N SER A 176 13.15 38.00 4.08
CA SER A 176 12.77 39.34 4.50
C SER A 176 13.92 40.10 5.17
N ALA A 177 14.74 39.45 5.97
CA ALA A 177 15.88 40.07 6.62
C ALA A 177 17.04 40.38 5.64
N LEU A 178 17.21 39.54 4.63
CA LEU A 178 18.18 39.78 3.55
C LEU A 178 17.76 40.96 2.67
N ASP A 179 16.46 41.14 2.43
CA ASP A 179 15.91 42.24 1.62
C ASP A 179 15.90 43.57 2.39
N ASP A 180 15.67 43.55 3.72
CA ASP A 180 15.57 44.75 4.55
C ASP A 180 16.42 44.64 5.85
N PRO A 181 17.75 44.59 5.71
CA PRO A 181 18.66 44.35 6.86
C PRO A 181 18.72 45.53 7.83
N GLU A 182 18.17 46.70 7.44
CA GLU A 182 18.13 47.88 8.35
C GLU A 182 17.02 47.76 9.40
N HIS A 183 15.96 46.98 9.11
CA HIS A 183 14.79 46.85 9.98
C HIS A 183 14.63 45.44 10.59
N ILE A 184 15.23 44.43 9.97
CA ILE A 184 15.13 43.02 10.42
C ILE A 184 16.55 42.47 10.69
N SER A 185 16.87 42.20 11.96
CA SER A 185 18.18 41.70 12.34
C SER A 185 18.16 40.15 12.42
N LEU A 186 19.25 39.53 11.92
CA LEU A 186 19.54 38.13 12.07
C LEU A 186 20.51 37.81 13.23
N ASP A 187 20.80 38.82 14.09
CA ASP A 187 21.69 38.61 15.24
C ASP A 187 21.12 37.56 16.22
N GLY A 188 21.87 36.51 16.44
CA GLY A 188 21.44 35.38 17.28
C GLY A 188 20.43 34.43 16.65
N TYR A 189 19.91 34.75 15.47
CA TYR A 189 18.93 33.94 14.76
C TYR A 189 19.43 32.55 14.33
N PRO A 190 20.72 32.34 13.94
CA PRO A 190 21.20 31.01 13.61
C PRO A 190 21.02 29.98 14.74
N GLN A 191 21.14 30.38 16.00
CA GLN A 191 20.92 29.50 17.14
C GLN A 191 19.45 29.14 17.33
N GLU A 192 18.55 30.12 17.15
CA GLU A 192 17.10 29.88 17.16
C GLU A 192 16.67 28.94 16.02
N LEU A 193 17.19 29.20 14.82
CA LEU A 193 16.94 28.34 13.67
C LEU A 193 17.43 26.92 13.87
N LEU A 194 18.60 26.74 14.51
CA LEU A 194 19.18 25.44 14.81
C LEU A 194 18.23 24.58 15.69
N GLU A 195 17.64 25.18 16.72
CA GLU A 195 16.67 24.50 17.57
C GLU A 195 15.44 24.04 16.78
N VAL A 196 14.96 24.85 15.85
CA VAL A 196 13.84 24.48 14.98
C VAL A 196 14.22 23.34 14.04
N VAL A 197 15.37 23.48 13.36
CA VAL A 197 15.88 22.44 12.44
C VAL A 197 16.05 21.11 13.16
N ASP A 198 16.61 21.10 14.38
CA ASP A 198 16.76 19.91 15.19
C ASP A 198 15.43 19.24 15.56
N ASN A 199 14.41 20.04 15.85
CA ASN A 199 13.09 19.52 16.19
C ASN A 199 12.39 18.94 14.95
N GLU A 200 12.39 19.66 13.83
CA GLU A 200 11.75 19.19 12.61
C GLU A 200 12.50 17.97 12.02
N GLN A 201 13.82 17.92 12.16
CA GLN A 201 14.59 16.75 11.76
C GLN A 201 14.26 15.51 12.61
N LYS A 202 14.01 15.69 13.92
CA LYS A 202 13.52 14.57 14.76
C LYS A 202 12.20 14.03 14.26
N GLU A 203 11.27 14.89 13.84
CA GLU A 203 9.99 14.46 13.29
C GLU A 203 10.17 13.73 11.94
N VAL A 204 11.01 14.24 11.04
CA VAL A 204 11.34 13.55 9.77
C VAL A 204 11.97 12.19 10.05
N LYS A 205 12.92 12.09 10.98
CA LYS A 205 13.54 10.81 11.37
C LYS A 205 12.54 9.86 12.03
N ARG A 206 11.57 10.36 12.80
CA ARG A 206 10.48 9.55 13.35
C ARG A 206 9.62 8.93 12.24
N LEU A 207 9.22 9.72 11.23
CA LEU A 207 8.49 9.23 10.07
C LEU A 207 9.31 8.22 9.26
N LEU A 208 10.60 8.45 9.07
CA LEU A 208 11.51 7.53 8.38
C LEU A 208 11.65 6.20 9.15
N LYS A 209 11.76 6.22 10.47
CA LYS A 209 11.81 5.01 11.29
C LYS A 209 10.57 4.14 11.09
N ASN A 210 9.40 4.75 11.08
CA ASN A 210 8.12 4.06 10.86
C ASN A 210 7.93 3.56 9.41
N SER A 211 8.78 3.97 8.47
CA SER A 211 8.66 3.55 7.06
C SER A 211 9.01 2.09 6.83
N PHE A 212 9.90 1.50 7.62
CA PHE A 212 10.22 0.09 7.54
C PHE A 212 9.03 -0.78 7.96
N ASP A 213 8.44 -0.44 9.09
CA ASP A 213 7.27 -1.14 9.63
C ASP A 213 6.05 -0.96 8.71
N GLY A 214 5.85 0.24 8.18
CA GLY A 214 4.79 0.56 7.23
C GLY A 214 4.87 -0.30 5.96
N LYS A 215 6.06 -0.49 5.40
CA LYS A 215 6.27 -1.37 4.24
C LYS A 215 5.91 -2.82 4.57
N MET A 216 6.37 -3.33 5.71
CA MET A 216 6.08 -4.71 6.14
C MET A 216 4.58 -4.93 6.41
N ILE A 217 3.88 -3.92 6.92
CA ILE A 217 2.43 -3.95 7.12
C ILE A 217 1.71 -4.04 5.76
N GLN A 218 2.12 -3.23 4.78
CA GLN A 218 1.44 -3.11 3.49
C GLN A 218 1.75 -4.26 2.54
N GLU A 219 3.03 -4.56 2.31
CA GLU A 219 3.48 -5.58 1.37
C GLU A 219 3.49 -6.99 1.95
N GLY A 220 3.51 -7.10 3.29
CA GLY A 220 3.75 -8.33 4.01
C GLY A 220 5.25 -8.65 4.15
N ILE A 221 5.57 -9.56 5.05
CA ILE A 221 6.94 -10.03 5.30
C ILE A 221 7.28 -11.09 4.26
N GLN A 222 8.25 -10.82 3.38
CA GLN A 222 8.72 -11.81 2.40
C GLN A 222 9.37 -12.99 3.12
N THR A 223 8.69 -14.13 3.12
CA THR A 223 9.03 -15.29 3.93
C THR A 223 9.37 -16.49 3.06
N VAL A 224 10.50 -17.13 3.32
CA VAL A 224 10.87 -18.41 2.72
C VAL A 224 10.82 -19.52 3.76
N ILE A 225 10.28 -20.69 3.37
CA ILE A 225 10.24 -21.90 4.21
C ILE A 225 11.33 -22.86 3.71
N LEU A 226 12.39 -23.02 4.50
CA LEU A 226 13.48 -23.94 4.20
C LEU A 226 13.42 -25.19 5.07
N GLY A 227 14.08 -26.24 4.65
CA GLY A 227 14.17 -27.50 5.40
C GLY A 227 14.32 -28.71 4.48
N LYS A 228 14.82 -29.81 5.00
CA LYS A 228 15.01 -31.07 4.27
C LYS A 228 13.70 -31.63 3.70
N PRO A 229 13.74 -32.53 2.74
CA PRO A 229 12.59 -33.35 2.35
C PRO A 229 11.99 -34.03 3.59
N ASN A 230 10.65 -34.07 3.66
CA ASN A 230 9.89 -34.66 4.78
C ASN A 230 10.06 -34.02 6.17
N ALA A 231 10.72 -32.88 6.29
CA ALA A 231 10.80 -32.13 7.56
C ALA A 231 9.43 -31.56 8.00
N GLY A 232 8.45 -31.52 7.10
CA GLY A 232 7.08 -31.07 7.39
C GLY A 232 6.74 -29.70 6.85
N LYS A 233 7.49 -29.18 5.86
CA LYS A 233 7.24 -27.88 5.22
C LYS A 233 5.84 -27.74 4.64
N SER A 234 5.38 -28.73 3.85
CA SER A 234 4.03 -28.74 3.26
C SER A 234 2.93 -28.86 4.33
N SER A 235 3.16 -29.62 5.39
CA SER A 235 2.23 -29.72 6.52
C SER A 235 2.12 -28.41 7.29
N LEU A 236 3.24 -27.74 7.52
CA LEU A 236 3.28 -26.39 8.11
C LEU A 236 2.53 -25.39 7.23
N LEU A 237 2.82 -25.37 5.92
CA LEU A 237 2.15 -24.45 4.99
C LEU A 237 0.64 -24.68 4.99
N ASN A 238 0.19 -25.93 4.94
CA ASN A 238 -1.24 -26.26 4.98
C ASN A 238 -1.89 -25.86 6.31
N LEU A 239 -1.18 -26.00 7.44
CA LEU A 239 -1.65 -25.55 8.74
C LEU A 239 -1.81 -24.02 8.77
N LEU A 240 -0.81 -23.30 8.32
CA LEU A 240 -0.83 -21.83 8.27
C LEU A 240 -1.95 -21.30 7.35
N ILE A 241 -2.22 -21.98 6.22
CA ILE A 241 -3.31 -21.63 5.30
C ILE A 241 -4.67 -22.01 5.91
N GLY A 242 -4.77 -23.11 6.64
CA GLY A 242 -6.02 -23.66 7.18
C GLY A 242 -6.64 -22.83 8.29
N GLU A 243 -5.84 -22.31 9.22
CA GLU A 243 -6.31 -21.48 10.34
C GLU A 243 -6.68 -20.06 9.91
N ASN A 244 -5.98 -19.51 8.93
CA ASN A 244 -6.15 -18.15 8.48
C ASN A 244 -6.14 -18.10 6.95
N ARG A 245 -7.28 -18.39 6.31
CA ARG A 245 -7.41 -18.35 4.85
C ARG A 245 -6.88 -17.05 4.31
N ALA A 246 -5.76 -17.12 3.57
CA ALA A 246 -5.34 -16.08 2.67
C ALA A 246 -6.52 -15.70 1.78
N ILE A 247 -6.87 -14.43 1.76
CA ILE A 247 -7.73 -13.91 0.71
C ILE A 247 -6.88 -13.96 -0.56
N VAL A 248 -6.93 -15.08 -1.28
CA VAL A 248 -6.43 -15.16 -2.65
C VAL A 248 -7.39 -14.31 -3.47
N THR A 249 -7.08 -13.04 -3.64
CA THR A 249 -7.80 -12.22 -4.62
C THR A 249 -7.25 -12.57 -5.99
N ASP A 250 -7.97 -13.43 -6.71
CA ASP A 250 -7.90 -13.46 -8.15
C ASP A 250 -8.37 -12.09 -8.66
N ILE A 251 -7.48 -11.13 -8.78
CA ILE A 251 -7.76 -9.91 -9.53
C ILE A 251 -7.74 -10.33 -10.99
N ALA A 252 -8.93 -10.54 -11.54
CA ALA A 252 -9.13 -10.81 -12.95
C ALA A 252 -8.56 -9.65 -13.78
N GLY A 253 -7.42 -9.85 -14.41
CA GLY A 253 -6.78 -8.84 -15.27
C GLY A 253 -5.27 -8.85 -15.31
N THR A 254 -4.58 -9.48 -14.34
CA THR A 254 -3.12 -9.63 -14.37
C THR A 254 -2.76 -11.03 -14.90
N THR A 255 -2.59 -11.11 -16.21
CA THR A 255 -2.13 -12.32 -16.90
C THR A 255 -0.66 -12.59 -16.56
N ARG A 256 -0.39 -13.79 -16.01
CA ARG A 256 0.93 -14.45 -15.97
C ARG A 256 1.95 -14.06 -14.91
N ASP A 257 1.60 -13.52 -13.76
CA ASP A 257 2.56 -13.45 -12.68
C ASP A 257 2.31 -14.53 -11.63
N ILE A 258 3.39 -15.12 -11.15
CA ILE A 258 3.54 -16.17 -10.14
C ILE A 258 2.45 -15.99 -9.07
N LEU A 259 1.66 -17.04 -8.80
CA LEU A 259 0.67 -17.07 -7.71
C LEU A 259 1.39 -16.80 -6.38
N GLU A 260 1.39 -15.54 -5.96
CA GLU A 260 1.92 -15.15 -4.66
C GLU A 260 0.93 -15.57 -3.58
N GLU A 261 1.35 -16.41 -2.66
CA GLU A 261 0.52 -16.82 -1.54
C GLU A 261 0.78 -15.94 -0.32
N TYR A 262 -0.28 -15.35 0.18
CA TYR A 262 -0.26 -14.57 1.42
C TYR A 262 -0.92 -15.37 2.53
N ILE A 263 -0.25 -15.45 3.67
CA ILE A 263 -0.77 -16.06 4.90
C ILE A 263 -0.89 -14.95 5.92
N THR A 264 -2.07 -14.78 6.52
CA THR A 264 -2.27 -13.77 7.56
C THR A 264 -2.28 -14.44 8.92
N LEU A 265 -1.29 -14.12 9.76
CA LEU A 265 -1.20 -14.57 11.14
C LEU A 265 -1.58 -13.39 12.06
N HIS A 266 -2.80 -13.44 12.66
CA HIS A 266 -3.34 -12.39 13.56
C HIS A 266 -3.04 -10.95 13.09
N GLY A 267 -3.29 -10.67 11.80
CA GLY A 267 -3.11 -9.34 11.21
C GLY A 267 -1.74 -9.07 10.58
N ILE A 268 -0.76 -9.97 10.71
CA ILE A 268 0.52 -9.88 10.01
C ILE A 268 0.46 -10.73 8.74
N SER A 269 0.74 -10.13 7.58
CA SER A 269 0.82 -10.86 6.32
C SER A 269 2.23 -11.39 6.08
N LEU A 270 2.32 -12.69 5.84
CA LEU A 270 3.52 -13.35 5.33
C LEU A 270 3.34 -13.59 3.84
N LYS A 271 4.22 -13.03 3.03
CA LYS A 271 4.29 -13.29 1.59
C LYS A 271 5.23 -14.47 1.34
N ILE A 272 4.68 -15.65 1.05
CA ILE A 272 5.47 -16.87 0.88
C ILE A 272 6.13 -16.86 -0.50
N ILE A 273 7.45 -16.95 -0.53
CA ILE A 273 8.25 -17.01 -1.76
C ILE A 273 8.33 -18.48 -2.23
N ASP A 274 7.97 -18.74 -3.49
CA ASP A 274 8.06 -20.03 -4.17
C ASP A 274 7.28 -21.20 -3.52
N THR A 275 5.97 -21.09 -3.56
CA THR A 275 5.06 -22.13 -3.08
C THR A 275 5.04 -23.38 -3.97
N ASP A 276 5.41 -23.29 -5.25
CA ASP A 276 5.42 -24.41 -6.19
C ASP A 276 6.37 -25.53 -5.75
N GLY A 277 7.57 -25.18 -5.26
CA GLY A 277 8.52 -26.15 -4.72
C GLY A 277 8.07 -26.82 -3.42
N ILE A 278 7.07 -26.30 -2.74
CA ILE A 278 6.53 -26.84 -1.47
C ILE A 278 5.33 -27.76 -1.73
N ARG A 279 4.56 -27.51 -2.81
CA ARG A 279 3.34 -28.28 -3.17
C ARG A 279 3.61 -29.52 -3.97
N GLU A 280 4.63 -29.53 -4.86
CA GLU A 280 4.98 -30.71 -5.64
C GLU A 280 5.82 -31.71 -4.83
N THR A 281 5.14 -32.59 -4.13
CA THR A 281 5.74 -33.79 -3.54
C THR A 281 5.84 -34.88 -4.58
N LYS A 282 6.93 -34.94 -5.35
CA LYS A 282 7.56 -36.15 -5.90
C LYS A 282 8.83 -35.81 -6.70
N ASP A 283 9.97 -36.23 -6.18
CA ASP A 283 11.19 -36.68 -6.88
C ASP A 283 11.99 -35.74 -7.83
N ILE A 284 11.69 -34.45 -7.95
CA ILE A 284 12.48 -33.53 -8.80
C ILE A 284 13.42 -32.61 -8.01
N VAL A 285 13.32 -32.58 -6.68
CA VAL A 285 13.93 -31.54 -5.81
C VAL A 285 15.41 -31.80 -5.47
N GLU A 286 15.99 -32.94 -5.80
CA GLU A 286 17.36 -33.28 -5.36
C GLU A 286 18.52 -32.60 -6.11
N LYS A 287 18.32 -31.93 -7.25
CA LYS A 287 19.42 -31.33 -8.03
C LYS A 287 19.32 -29.84 -8.36
N ILE A 288 18.17 -29.21 -8.17
CA ILE A 288 18.00 -27.76 -8.42
C ILE A 288 18.01 -26.96 -7.09
N GLY A 289 18.11 -27.65 -5.94
CA GLY A 289 17.67 -27.20 -4.61
C GLY A 289 18.53 -26.13 -3.94
N VAL A 290 19.84 -26.28 -3.86
CA VAL A 290 20.69 -25.46 -2.96
C VAL A 290 20.88 -24.04 -3.47
N ASP A 291 21.14 -23.87 -4.77
CA ASP A 291 21.37 -22.54 -5.35
C ASP A 291 20.08 -21.70 -5.36
N ARG A 292 18.96 -22.33 -5.68
CA ARG A 292 17.65 -21.67 -5.63
C ARG A 292 17.24 -21.32 -4.18
N ALA A 293 17.45 -22.24 -3.23
CA ALA A 293 17.22 -21.98 -1.82
C ALA A 293 18.08 -20.80 -1.30
N ARG A 294 19.33 -20.70 -1.74
CA ARG A 294 20.24 -19.59 -1.42
C ARG A 294 19.76 -18.27 -2.02
N GLU A 295 19.33 -18.26 -3.27
CA GLU A 295 18.76 -17.07 -3.93
C GLU A 295 17.51 -16.58 -3.20
N MET A 296 16.60 -17.49 -2.82
CA MET A 296 15.39 -17.16 -2.06
C MET A 296 15.72 -16.63 -0.67
N ALA A 297 16.64 -17.28 0.06
CA ALA A 297 17.10 -16.83 1.36
C ALA A 297 17.71 -15.41 1.29
N GLN A 298 18.37 -15.07 0.18
CA GLN A 298 18.92 -13.72 -0.01
C GLN A 298 17.82 -12.66 -0.16
N LYS A 299 16.73 -12.98 -0.84
CA LYS A 299 15.59 -12.07 -1.10
C LYS A 299 14.61 -11.99 0.07
N ALA A 300 14.57 -12.99 0.93
CA ALA A 300 13.63 -13.07 2.04
C ALA A 300 13.96 -12.08 3.17
N ASP A 301 12.90 -11.51 3.74
CA ASP A 301 12.95 -10.73 4.99
C ASP A 301 12.96 -11.67 6.21
N LEU A 302 12.30 -12.84 6.09
CA LEU A 302 12.20 -13.87 7.13
C LEU A 302 12.48 -15.25 6.55
N ILE A 303 13.31 -16.03 7.23
CA ILE A 303 13.52 -17.46 6.95
C ILE A 303 12.88 -18.29 8.05
N LEU A 304 11.93 -19.16 7.66
CA LEU A 304 11.38 -20.19 8.52
C LEU A 304 12.10 -21.51 8.21
N TYR A 305 13.03 -21.92 9.07
CA TYR A 305 13.77 -23.18 8.89
C TYR A 305 13.10 -24.31 9.66
N VAL A 306 12.50 -25.26 8.94
CA VAL A 306 11.79 -26.43 9.50
C VAL A 306 12.75 -27.58 9.68
N VAL A 307 12.94 -28.00 10.92
CA VAL A 307 13.81 -29.12 11.33
C VAL A 307 12.95 -30.26 11.90
N ASP A 308 13.17 -31.48 11.39
CA ASP A 308 12.56 -32.69 11.95
C ASP A 308 13.29 -33.08 13.23
N SER A 309 12.63 -32.99 14.38
CA SER A 309 13.21 -33.28 15.69
C SER A 309 13.52 -34.78 15.89
N SER A 310 12.89 -35.66 15.11
CA SER A 310 12.99 -37.10 15.24
C SER A 310 14.15 -37.77 14.48
N VAL A 311 14.94 -36.95 13.72
CA VAL A 311 16.09 -37.48 12.97
C VAL A 311 17.35 -36.63 13.27
N PRO A 312 18.56 -37.23 13.20
CA PRO A 312 19.79 -36.46 13.46
C PRO A 312 20.04 -35.43 12.35
N LEU A 313 20.78 -34.37 12.71
CA LEU A 313 21.27 -33.38 11.74
C LEU A 313 22.29 -34.03 10.81
N ASP A 314 22.31 -33.59 9.53
CA ASP A 314 23.25 -34.02 8.50
C ASP A 314 23.87 -32.83 7.75
N GLU A 315 24.65 -33.08 6.71
CA GLU A 315 25.33 -32.05 5.90
C GLU A 315 24.34 -31.06 5.25
N ASN A 316 23.15 -31.50 4.87
CA ASN A 316 22.13 -30.61 4.29
C ASN A 316 21.59 -29.61 5.34
N ASP A 317 21.46 -30.04 6.59
CA ASP A 317 21.10 -29.12 7.69
C ASP A 317 22.17 -28.06 7.91
N GLU A 318 23.46 -28.45 7.82
CA GLU A 318 24.59 -27.51 7.96
C GLU A 318 24.64 -26.49 6.83
N GLU A 319 24.35 -26.92 5.60
CA GLU A 319 24.24 -25.99 4.46
C GLU A 319 23.06 -25.00 4.64
N ILE A 320 21.89 -25.47 5.10
CA ILE A 320 20.75 -24.59 5.37
C ILE A 320 21.06 -23.63 6.51
N MET A 321 21.64 -24.13 7.61
CA MET A 321 22.04 -23.27 8.74
C MET A 321 23.04 -22.19 8.34
N ALA A 322 23.95 -22.47 7.40
CA ALA A 322 24.88 -21.47 6.87
C ALA A 322 24.17 -20.34 6.09
N MET A 323 23.00 -20.60 5.50
CA MET A 323 22.20 -19.57 4.81
C MET A 323 21.49 -18.60 5.78
N LEU A 324 21.36 -18.96 7.07
CA LEU A 324 20.72 -18.12 8.09
C LEU A 324 21.61 -16.98 8.57
N ALA A 325 22.91 -17.05 8.33
CA ALA A 325 23.87 -16.08 8.83
C ALA A 325 23.54 -14.65 8.34
N GLY A 326 23.37 -13.71 9.28
CA GLY A 326 23.06 -12.30 9.01
C GLY A 326 21.62 -12.06 8.52
N LYS A 327 20.73 -13.05 8.56
CA LYS A 327 19.31 -12.94 8.20
C LYS A 327 18.43 -13.01 9.45
N LYS A 328 17.21 -12.46 9.36
CA LYS A 328 16.17 -12.76 10.35
C LYS A 328 15.64 -14.16 10.07
N ALA A 329 15.81 -15.07 11.03
CA ALA A 329 15.37 -16.46 10.90
C ALA A 329 14.74 -16.98 12.18
N ILE A 330 13.80 -17.90 12.04
CA ILE A 330 13.17 -18.66 13.12
C ILE A 330 13.31 -20.13 12.79
N ILE A 331 13.80 -20.93 13.73
CA ILE A 331 13.91 -22.37 13.58
C ILE A 331 12.64 -23.01 14.14
N LEU A 332 11.93 -23.70 13.28
CA LEU A 332 10.74 -24.47 13.63
C LEU A 332 11.13 -25.91 13.91
N TYR A 333 11.26 -26.22 15.18
CA TYR A 333 11.58 -27.55 15.69
C TYR A 333 10.32 -28.41 15.64
N ASN A 334 10.14 -29.10 14.48
CA ASN A 334 8.90 -29.77 14.13
C ASN A 334 8.86 -31.23 14.55
N LYS A 335 7.67 -31.83 14.54
CA LYS A 335 7.34 -33.21 14.93
C LYS A 335 7.58 -33.45 16.40
N THR A 336 7.27 -32.48 17.25
CA THR A 336 7.37 -32.63 18.72
C THR A 336 6.38 -33.68 19.28
N ASP A 337 5.47 -34.19 18.46
CA ASP A 337 4.62 -35.35 18.74
C ASP A 337 5.38 -36.72 18.67
N LEU A 338 6.62 -36.71 18.15
CA LEU A 338 7.48 -37.88 18.09
C LEU A 338 8.60 -37.76 19.15
N GLN A 339 9.29 -38.90 19.38
CA GLN A 339 10.43 -38.90 20.30
C GLN A 339 11.60 -38.10 19.70
N PRO A 340 12.08 -37.04 20.34
CA PRO A 340 13.12 -36.20 19.79
C PRO A 340 14.50 -36.89 19.85
N VAL A 341 15.29 -36.68 18.79
CA VAL A 341 16.70 -37.11 18.67
C VAL A 341 17.65 -35.92 18.81
N ILE A 342 17.17 -34.73 18.42
CA ILE A 342 17.93 -33.47 18.50
C ILE A 342 17.44 -32.67 19.71
N GLN A 343 18.33 -31.99 20.42
CA GLN A 343 17.98 -31.04 21.49
C GLN A 343 17.82 -29.64 20.89
N PRO A 344 16.74 -28.89 21.24
CA PRO A 344 16.53 -27.51 20.72
C PRO A 344 17.68 -26.56 21.04
N GLU A 345 18.33 -26.75 22.21
CA GLU A 345 19.46 -25.94 22.67
C GLU A 345 20.65 -26.00 21.70
N LEU A 346 20.90 -27.18 21.12
CA LEU A 346 21.94 -27.38 20.11
C LEU A 346 21.71 -26.52 18.85
N LEU A 347 20.46 -26.43 18.39
CA LEU A 347 20.10 -25.60 17.24
C LEU A 347 20.27 -24.12 17.55
N LYS A 348 19.86 -23.69 18.76
CA LYS A 348 20.03 -22.32 19.22
C LYS A 348 21.51 -21.93 19.33
N GLU A 349 22.34 -22.83 19.89
CA GLU A 349 23.78 -22.62 20.03
C GLU A 349 24.49 -22.53 18.66
N LYS A 350 24.13 -23.43 17.72
CA LYS A 350 24.74 -23.45 16.37
C LYS A 350 24.38 -22.26 15.51
N THR A 351 23.16 -21.73 15.65
CA THR A 351 22.62 -20.74 14.69
C THR A 351 22.46 -19.33 15.29
N GLY A 352 22.33 -19.23 16.63
CA GLY A 352 22.03 -17.97 17.31
C GLY A 352 20.59 -17.46 17.11
N HIS A 353 19.72 -18.24 16.46
CA HIS A 353 18.34 -17.88 16.17
C HIS A 353 17.34 -18.48 17.17
N PRO A 354 16.13 -17.88 17.33
CA PRO A 354 15.07 -18.45 18.15
C PRO A 354 14.62 -19.81 17.60
N VAL A 355 14.39 -20.75 18.50
CA VAL A 355 13.91 -22.10 18.20
C VAL A 355 12.53 -22.27 18.81
N ILE A 356 11.54 -22.57 18.00
CA ILE A 356 10.15 -22.73 18.42
C ILE A 356 9.73 -24.20 18.23
N PRO A 357 9.33 -24.88 19.29
CA PRO A 357 8.79 -26.23 19.20
C PRO A 357 7.40 -26.19 18.54
N ILE A 358 7.23 -26.97 17.46
CA ILE A 358 5.95 -27.09 16.77
C ILE A 358 5.59 -28.56 16.52
N SER A 359 4.30 -28.83 16.37
CA SER A 359 3.80 -30.04 15.74
C SER A 359 2.77 -29.64 14.69
N ALA A 360 3.18 -29.66 13.44
CA ALA A 360 2.26 -29.38 12.33
C ALA A 360 1.11 -30.37 12.24
N LYS A 361 1.27 -31.58 12.82
CA LYS A 361 0.23 -32.62 12.88
C LYS A 361 -0.79 -32.36 14.00
N GLU A 362 -0.34 -31.85 15.14
CA GLU A 362 -1.19 -31.57 16.32
C GLU A 362 -1.60 -30.10 16.42
N GLU A 363 -1.24 -29.26 15.40
CA GLU A 363 -1.56 -27.83 15.31
C GLU A 363 -1.04 -27.02 16.51
N LYS A 364 0.17 -27.36 17.01
CA LYS A 364 0.79 -26.72 18.18
C LYS A 364 1.97 -25.84 17.78
N GLY A 365 2.20 -24.74 18.53
CA GLY A 365 3.35 -23.86 18.42
C GLY A 365 3.15 -22.68 17.44
N ILE A 366 1.94 -22.47 16.90
CA ILE A 366 1.67 -21.36 15.96
C ILE A 366 1.59 -20.05 16.70
N THR A 367 0.98 -20.00 17.87
CA THR A 367 0.89 -18.78 18.69
C THR A 367 2.29 -18.26 19.06
N GLU A 368 3.19 -19.14 19.44
CA GLU A 368 4.58 -18.81 19.76
C GLU A 368 5.34 -18.31 18.54
N LEU A 369 5.07 -18.87 17.36
CA LEU A 369 5.62 -18.39 16.09
C LEU A 369 5.15 -16.96 15.79
N GLU A 370 3.87 -16.67 15.97
CA GLU A 370 3.30 -15.33 15.78
C GLU A 370 3.91 -14.30 16.71
N GLU A 371 4.00 -14.63 18.00
CA GLU A 371 4.61 -13.75 19.01
C GLU A 371 6.07 -13.46 18.66
N GLN A 372 6.82 -14.46 18.22
CA GLN A 372 8.21 -14.30 17.83
C GLN A 372 8.36 -13.43 16.57
N ILE A 373 7.45 -13.55 15.59
CA ILE A 373 7.43 -12.68 14.41
C ILE A 373 7.12 -11.25 14.83
N LYS A 374 6.13 -11.02 15.70
CA LYS A 374 5.79 -9.70 16.23
C LYS A 374 6.98 -9.06 16.94
N GLU A 375 7.65 -9.80 17.81
CA GLU A 375 8.84 -9.30 18.51
C GLU A 375 9.95 -8.93 17.52
N MET A 376 10.21 -9.80 16.54
CA MET A 376 11.33 -9.66 15.60
C MET A 376 11.16 -8.48 14.63
N PHE A 377 9.93 -8.18 14.21
CA PHE A 377 9.66 -7.18 13.17
C PHE A 377 9.04 -5.90 13.71
N PHE A 378 8.31 -5.96 14.82
CA PHE A 378 7.53 -4.84 15.34
C PHE A 378 7.85 -4.52 16.83
N GLY A 379 8.90 -5.12 17.40
CA GLY A 379 9.29 -4.87 18.79
C GLY A 379 8.25 -5.33 19.83
N GLY A 380 7.42 -6.33 19.50
CA GLY A 380 6.41 -6.92 20.38
C GLY A 380 5.05 -6.24 20.39
N GLU A 381 4.96 -4.96 20.04
CA GLU A 381 3.67 -4.25 19.94
C GLU A 381 3.55 -3.55 18.58
N ILE A 382 2.54 -3.94 17.80
CA ILE A 382 2.06 -3.11 16.72
C ILE A 382 1.11 -2.12 17.36
N SER A 383 1.64 -0.96 17.81
CA SER A 383 0.81 0.07 18.42
C SER A 383 0.32 1.03 17.34
N PHE A 384 -1.00 1.09 17.15
CA PHE A 384 -1.65 2.09 16.29
C PHE A 384 -2.10 3.32 17.10
N ASN A 385 -1.37 3.67 18.16
CA ASN A 385 -1.64 4.84 18.97
C ASN A 385 -1.18 6.11 18.23
N ASP A 386 -2.01 6.59 17.28
CA ASP A 386 -1.83 7.84 16.51
C ASP A 386 -0.48 7.96 15.73
N GLU A 387 0.24 6.85 15.53
CA GLU A 387 1.47 6.85 14.75
C GLU A 387 1.20 6.89 13.24
N VAL A 388 1.88 7.80 12.56
CA VAL A 388 1.84 7.89 11.09
C VAL A 388 2.86 6.92 10.51
N TYR A 389 2.38 5.94 9.74
CA TYR A 389 3.23 4.99 9.01
C TYR A 389 3.44 5.46 7.57
N ILE A 390 4.68 5.44 7.13
CA ILE A 390 5.05 5.72 5.73
C ILE A 390 5.15 4.38 5.01
N THR A 391 4.18 4.08 4.17
CA THR A 391 4.09 2.80 3.44
C THR A 391 4.72 2.87 2.05
N ASN A 392 4.81 4.07 1.48
CA ASN A 392 5.20 4.31 0.10
C ASN A 392 6.69 4.65 -0.03
N ALA A 393 7.40 3.96 -0.95
CA ALA A 393 8.83 4.18 -1.21
C ALA A 393 9.14 5.60 -1.70
N ARG A 394 8.22 6.24 -2.45
CA ARG A 394 8.33 7.64 -2.91
C ARG A 394 8.35 8.60 -1.73
N HIS A 395 7.43 8.40 -0.76
CA HIS A 395 7.39 9.20 0.46
C HIS A 395 8.68 9.06 1.27
N LYS A 396 9.17 7.81 1.42
CA LYS A 396 10.43 7.53 2.10
C LYS A 396 11.60 8.26 1.46
N ALA A 397 11.75 8.16 0.13
CA ALA A 397 12.82 8.83 -0.60
C ALA A 397 12.76 10.37 -0.43
N ALA A 398 11.56 10.94 -0.49
CA ALA A 398 11.37 12.38 -0.27
C ALA A 398 11.73 12.83 1.17
N LEU A 399 11.40 12.02 2.17
CA LEU A 399 11.81 12.26 3.56
C LEU A 399 13.32 12.14 3.77
N GLU A 400 13.97 11.16 3.12
CA GLU A 400 15.44 10.99 3.17
C GLU A 400 16.16 12.21 2.56
N GLU A 401 15.65 12.75 1.46
CA GLU A 401 16.22 13.97 0.86
C GLU A 401 15.96 15.21 1.71
N ALA A 402 14.78 15.30 2.36
CA ALA A 402 14.49 16.38 3.30
C ALA A 402 15.41 16.31 4.55
N ASP A 403 15.65 15.11 5.11
CA ASP A 403 16.57 14.91 6.24
C ASP A 403 17.99 15.36 5.89
N LYS A 404 18.50 15.01 4.69
CA LYS A 404 19.81 15.45 4.20
C LYS A 404 19.88 16.99 4.06
N SER A 405 18.80 17.60 3.54
CA SER A 405 18.76 19.07 3.39
C SER A 405 18.79 19.76 4.76
N LEU A 406 18.08 19.22 5.76
CA LEU A 406 18.11 19.73 7.13
C LEU A 406 19.50 19.54 7.78
N ASP A 407 20.22 18.44 7.48
CA ASP A 407 21.62 18.27 7.90
C ASP A 407 22.54 19.33 7.28
N LEU A 408 22.31 19.72 6.02
CA LEU A 408 23.06 20.81 5.37
C LEU A 408 22.82 22.16 6.06
N VAL A 409 21.56 22.48 6.41
CA VAL A 409 21.24 23.69 7.19
C VAL A 409 22.02 23.72 8.50
N ARG A 410 21.99 22.62 9.26
CA ARG A 410 22.73 22.48 10.51
C ARG A 410 24.22 22.75 10.31
N ASN A 411 24.83 22.07 9.34
CA ASN A 411 26.26 22.21 9.05
C ASN A 411 26.63 23.64 8.64
N SER A 412 25.79 24.30 7.85
CA SER A 412 25.99 25.69 7.44
C SER A 412 25.97 26.64 8.64
N ILE A 413 25.03 26.44 9.57
CA ILE A 413 24.97 27.20 10.83
C ILE A 413 26.21 26.97 11.69
N GLU A 414 26.62 25.73 11.92
CA GLU A 414 27.77 25.37 12.72
C GLU A 414 29.09 25.87 12.14
N MET A 415 29.21 25.97 10.83
CA MET A 415 30.36 26.51 10.11
C MET A 415 30.35 28.04 10.07
N GLY A 416 29.29 28.71 10.56
CA GLY A 416 29.14 30.15 10.49
C GLY A 416 29.06 30.69 9.07
N MET A 417 28.39 29.95 8.17
CA MET A 417 28.15 30.39 6.80
C MET A 417 27.14 31.53 6.74
N PRO A 418 27.16 32.36 5.68
CA PRO A 418 26.11 33.38 5.46
C PRO A 418 24.70 32.77 5.42
N GLU A 419 23.72 33.58 5.82
CA GLU A 419 22.33 33.17 6.04
C GLU A 419 21.59 32.79 4.76
N ASP A 420 22.01 33.30 3.60
CA ASP A 420 21.48 32.89 2.27
C ASP A 420 21.68 31.39 2.00
N PHE A 421 22.72 30.75 2.55
CA PHE A 421 22.89 29.30 2.45
C PHE A 421 21.83 28.55 3.24
N PHE A 422 21.40 29.07 4.39
CA PHE A 422 20.34 28.42 5.18
C PHE A 422 19.00 28.41 4.43
N SER A 423 18.66 29.52 3.76
CA SER A 423 17.43 29.65 2.98
C SER A 423 17.37 28.63 1.84
N ILE A 424 18.46 28.44 1.09
CA ILE A 424 18.54 27.47 -0.01
C ILE A 424 18.29 26.05 0.50
N ASP A 425 18.96 25.64 1.57
CA ASP A 425 18.85 24.27 2.09
C ASP A 425 17.50 24.02 2.77
N LEU A 426 16.93 25.04 3.46
CA LEU A 426 15.57 25.00 3.99
C LEU A 426 14.53 24.86 2.86
N MET A 427 14.71 25.59 1.76
CA MET A 427 13.84 25.50 0.59
C MET A 427 13.89 24.10 -0.04
N ASN A 428 15.09 23.50 -0.14
CA ASN A 428 15.25 22.14 -0.63
C ASN A 428 14.51 21.12 0.27
N ALA A 429 14.57 21.27 1.59
CA ALA A 429 13.82 20.43 2.53
C ALA A 429 12.31 20.63 2.33
N TYR A 430 11.84 21.87 2.24
CA TYR A 430 10.45 22.22 2.04
C TYR A 430 9.88 21.65 0.73
N GLU A 431 10.63 21.75 -0.38
CA GLU A 431 10.22 21.22 -1.68
C GLU A 431 10.17 19.68 -1.69
N ASN A 432 11.18 19.03 -1.08
CA ASN A 432 11.20 17.57 -0.98
C ASN A 432 10.00 17.03 -0.18
N LEU A 433 9.65 17.67 0.92
CA LEU A 433 8.43 17.34 1.67
C LEU A 433 7.16 17.61 0.84
N GLY A 434 7.13 18.66 0.04
CA GLY A 434 6.02 18.99 -0.85
C GLY A 434 5.75 17.94 -1.93
N LYS A 435 6.79 17.24 -2.41
CA LYS A 435 6.65 16.15 -3.37
C LYS A 435 5.79 15.00 -2.82
N ILE A 436 5.75 14.79 -1.50
CA ILE A 436 4.90 13.78 -0.86
C ILE A 436 3.42 14.10 -1.12
N LEU A 437 3.05 15.36 -1.01
CA LEU A 437 1.67 15.84 -1.17
C LEU A 437 1.29 16.07 -2.65
N GLY A 438 2.26 15.95 -3.56
CA GLY A 438 2.05 16.22 -4.99
C GLY A 438 2.24 17.67 -5.38
N GLU A 439 2.79 18.49 -4.49
CA GLU A 439 3.18 19.86 -4.83
C GLU A 439 4.52 19.81 -5.61
N SER A 440 4.60 20.55 -6.70
CA SER A 440 5.80 20.62 -7.55
C SER A 440 6.22 19.28 -8.23
N VAL A 441 5.27 18.34 -8.39
CA VAL A 441 5.52 17.14 -9.19
C VAL A 441 5.19 17.36 -10.65
N GLY A 442 6.03 16.83 -11.54
CA GLY A 442 5.79 16.89 -12.99
C GLY A 442 4.60 16.03 -13.42
N GLU A 443 3.95 16.40 -14.51
CA GLU A 443 2.80 15.70 -15.08
C GLU A 443 3.12 14.23 -15.41
N ASP A 444 4.34 13.94 -15.89
CA ASP A 444 4.80 12.59 -16.22
C ASP A 444 4.78 11.66 -14.98
N LEU A 445 5.24 12.16 -13.81
CA LEU A 445 5.23 11.38 -12.58
C LEU A 445 3.79 11.12 -12.10
N VAL A 446 2.91 12.13 -12.20
CA VAL A 446 1.49 11.99 -11.87
C VAL A 446 0.87 10.91 -12.76
N ASN A 447 1.09 10.97 -14.07
CA ASN A 447 0.60 9.97 -15.02
C ASN A 447 1.12 8.56 -14.72
N GLU A 448 2.41 8.41 -14.40
CA GLU A 448 3.00 7.12 -14.03
C GLU A 448 2.34 6.52 -12.77
N ILE A 449 2.12 7.33 -11.73
CA ILE A 449 1.49 6.87 -10.49
C ILE A 449 0.08 6.35 -10.79
N PHE A 450 -0.75 7.12 -11.49
CA PHE A 450 -2.13 6.75 -11.76
C PHE A 450 -2.27 5.61 -12.78
N SER A 451 -1.30 5.40 -13.67
CA SER A 451 -1.31 4.26 -14.61
C SER A 451 -1.31 2.89 -13.91
N LYS A 452 -0.88 2.83 -12.66
CA LYS A 452 -0.83 1.61 -11.83
C LYS A 452 -2.16 1.33 -11.10
N PHE A 453 -3.13 2.24 -11.23
CA PHE A 453 -4.43 2.11 -10.56
C PHE A 453 -5.38 1.20 -11.34
N CYS A 454 -6.43 0.73 -10.66
CA CYS A 454 -7.49 -0.04 -11.29
C CYS A 454 -8.35 0.82 -12.23
N MET A 455 -8.89 0.20 -13.28
CA MET A 455 -9.93 0.81 -14.11
C MET A 455 -11.15 1.16 -13.25
N GLY A 456 -11.75 2.33 -13.49
CA GLY A 456 -12.94 2.79 -12.76
C GLY A 456 -12.68 3.41 -11.37
N LYS A 457 -11.39 3.67 -11.06
CA LYS A 457 -10.95 4.41 -9.86
C LYS A 457 -10.16 5.64 -10.20
#